data_317c79688597874f3b991346aba277c5
#
_entry.id   317c79688597874f3b991346aba277c5
#
_cell.length_a   1.000
_cell.length_b   1.000
_cell.length_c   1.000
_cell.angle_alpha   90.00
_cell.angle_beta   90.00
_cell.angle_gamma   90.00
#
_symmetry.space_group_name_H-M   'P 1'
#
loop_
_entity.id
_entity.type
_entity.pdbx_description
1 polymer ?
#
loop_
_entity_poly.entity_id
_entity_poly.type
_entity_poly.pdbx_seq_one_letter_code
_entity_poly.pdbx_strand_id
1 'polypeptide(L)'
;PAWQSTREGYCRETDTMPGFAGSSWYFLRYMDAHNPDELVSREAIDYWQNVDLYVGGTEHAVGHLMYARFWHKFLFDLGIVNTQEPFRKLINQGMIQGRSNFVFRAKENFFEEYLKINVLDKYFADSGVYRLTEDEYDEEFCADWAFKSNDLVIEVVSWKLEDKIERIKGAVLKAGKRLLIITNEELTMSINHPLVIAEKIRTAIDGSENFIFDKSEEIDSQLYVTYNLTGNYSTDCFSKIHVDVNIVHNDYLDIDAAVATRQFENAYFLLDDNKQFSCSWEVEKMSKSKYNVVNPDDMVAAYGADCFRMYEMFLGPIDQAKPWDTKGIDGVAKFLRRLWNLFFDENGKIQLSDTEPSREELKILHQCIKKVSEEVERFSFNTCVSAFMICVNELRRIECRNLPVLKDLLKLVSPFAPHIAEELWEQSGEAFSVTQQPYPVFDEKYLKEDHIEYPVCINGKKRALLLLPADMDKTDAEKQAVSLPEITKWLDGTPVKKVIVVSGKMINIVI
;
A
#
# COMPACT_ATOMS: atom_id res chain seq x y z
N PRO A 1 8.64 29.30 -41.89
CA PRO A 1 9.67 28.54 -42.60
C PRO A 1 9.16 28.03 -43.95
N ALA A 2 10.03 27.89 -44.94
CA ALA A 2 9.65 27.50 -46.30
C ALA A 2 8.93 26.14 -46.40
N TRP A 3 9.12 25.25 -45.43
CA TRP A 3 8.45 23.96 -45.39
C TRP A 3 6.97 24.04 -44.93
N GLN A 4 6.54 25.15 -44.34
CA GLN A 4 5.16 25.34 -43.83
C GLN A 4 4.13 25.37 -44.97
N SER A 5 4.54 25.82 -46.17
CA SER A 5 3.68 25.83 -47.35
C SER A 5 4.06 24.71 -48.32
N THR A 6 3.07 23.97 -48.81
CA THR A 6 3.31 23.00 -49.89
C THR A 6 3.40 23.72 -51.24
N ARG A 7 3.96 23.04 -52.24
CA ARG A 7 3.97 23.54 -53.63
C ARG A 7 2.57 23.76 -54.20
N GLU A 8 1.57 23.13 -53.61
CA GLU A 8 0.15 23.19 -54.03
C GLU A 8 -0.64 24.25 -53.27
N GLY A 9 0.02 25.04 -52.40
CA GLY A 9 -0.60 26.15 -51.68
C GLY A 9 -1.31 25.76 -50.36
N TYR A 10 -1.16 24.52 -49.87
CA TYR A 10 -1.65 24.12 -48.54
C TYR A 10 -0.67 24.52 -47.44
N CYS A 11 -1.21 24.83 -46.27
CA CYS A 11 -0.39 24.97 -45.05
C CYS A 11 -0.27 23.60 -44.34
N ARG A 12 0.96 23.25 -44.01
CA ARG A 12 1.19 22.09 -43.14
C ARG A 12 0.84 22.45 -41.70
N GLU A 13 0.35 21.45 -40.96
CA GLU A 13 0.20 21.57 -39.53
C GLU A 13 1.54 21.90 -38.87
N THR A 14 1.55 22.88 -37.96
CA THR A 14 2.76 23.36 -37.31
C THR A 14 2.83 22.95 -35.84
N ASP A 15 1.76 22.36 -35.31
CA ASP A 15 1.76 21.80 -33.94
C ASP A 15 2.73 20.64 -33.86
N THR A 16 3.37 20.53 -32.72
CA THR A 16 4.24 19.40 -32.44
C THR A 16 3.44 18.11 -32.37
N MET A 17 4.00 17.03 -32.86
CA MET A 17 3.41 15.71 -32.67
C MET A 17 3.25 15.43 -31.14
N PRO A 18 2.18 14.70 -30.74
CA PRO A 18 2.05 14.25 -29.33
C PRO A 18 3.33 13.60 -28.86
N GLY A 19 3.65 13.76 -27.57
CA GLY A 19 4.87 13.19 -26.95
C GLY A 19 5.07 11.70 -27.19
N PHE A 20 3.99 10.96 -27.48
CA PHE A 20 4.02 9.55 -27.87
C PHE A 20 4.83 9.24 -29.11
N ALA A 21 4.95 10.18 -30.05
CA ALA A 21 5.68 9.93 -31.29
C ALA A 21 7.16 9.63 -31.00
N GLY A 22 7.84 10.49 -30.25
CA GLY A 22 9.23 10.27 -29.85
C GLY A 22 9.41 9.05 -28.98
N SER A 23 8.57 8.88 -27.94
CA SER A 23 8.66 7.76 -27.02
C SER A 23 8.33 6.40 -27.66
N SER A 24 7.70 6.38 -28.84
CA SER A 24 7.32 5.13 -29.50
C SER A 24 8.49 4.42 -30.20
N TRP A 25 9.62 5.10 -30.42
CA TRP A 25 10.75 4.52 -31.13
C TRP A 25 12.12 4.91 -30.56
N TYR A 26 12.19 5.63 -29.45
CA TYR A 26 13.44 6.13 -28.85
C TYR A 26 14.49 5.04 -28.65
N PHE A 27 14.08 3.81 -28.32
CA PHE A 27 14.97 2.67 -28.10
C PHE A 27 15.74 2.28 -29.37
N LEU A 28 15.18 2.51 -30.56
CA LEU A 28 15.90 2.35 -31.82
C LEU A 28 16.93 3.45 -31.98
N ARG A 29 16.55 4.71 -31.69
CA ARG A 29 17.46 5.84 -31.75
C ARG A 29 18.66 5.72 -30.81
N TYR A 30 18.45 5.09 -29.64
CA TYR A 30 19.54 4.85 -28.68
C TYR A 30 20.60 3.90 -29.19
N MET A 31 20.27 3.00 -30.14
CA MET A 31 21.24 2.12 -30.78
C MET A 31 22.27 2.88 -31.64
N ASP A 32 21.86 4.07 -32.17
CA ASP A 32 22.67 4.86 -33.10
C ASP A 32 22.38 6.37 -32.91
N ALA A 33 22.65 6.87 -31.71
CA ALA A 33 22.20 8.19 -31.23
C ALA A 33 22.81 9.36 -32.02
N HIS A 34 23.97 9.19 -32.64
CA HIS A 34 24.73 10.24 -33.34
C HIS A 34 24.58 10.19 -34.86
N ASN A 35 23.79 9.27 -35.40
CA ASN A 35 23.55 9.16 -36.83
C ASN A 35 22.71 10.35 -37.33
N PRO A 36 23.24 11.22 -38.21
CA PRO A 36 22.52 12.38 -38.72
C PRO A 36 21.62 12.07 -39.92
N ASP A 37 21.85 10.95 -40.61
CA ASP A 37 21.31 10.66 -41.93
C ASP A 37 20.10 9.72 -41.87
N GLU A 38 20.08 8.79 -40.93
CA GLU A 38 19.07 7.74 -40.81
C GLU A 38 18.46 7.69 -39.39
N LEU A 39 17.27 7.11 -39.27
CA LEU A 39 16.60 6.85 -37.99
C LEU A 39 17.52 5.98 -37.10
N VAL A 40 18.09 4.95 -37.72
CA VAL A 40 19.06 4.02 -37.13
C VAL A 40 19.74 3.27 -38.27
N SER A 41 21.05 3.05 -38.21
CA SER A 41 21.78 2.31 -39.24
C SER A 41 21.40 0.82 -39.21
N ARG A 42 21.50 0.22 -40.40
CA ARG A 42 21.25 -1.21 -40.56
C ARG A 42 22.23 -2.05 -39.72
N GLU A 43 23.49 -1.63 -39.64
CA GLU A 43 24.53 -2.27 -38.86
C GLU A 43 24.17 -2.29 -37.35
N ALA A 44 23.69 -1.16 -36.79
CA ALA A 44 23.27 -1.06 -35.42
C ALA A 44 22.07 -1.97 -35.11
N ILE A 45 21.07 -2.01 -36.03
CA ILE A 45 19.90 -2.90 -35.88
C ILE A 45 20.31 -4.37 -35.91
N ASP A 46 21.16 -4.77 -36.83
CA ASP A 46 21.58 -6.16 -36.98
C ASP A 46 22.43 -6.62 -35.78
N TYR A 47 23.16 -5.70 -35.14
CA TYR A 47 23.93 -5.99 -33.93
C TYR A 47 23.04 -6.05 -32.67
N TRP A 48 22.28 -5.02 -32.39
CA TRP A 48 21.47 -4.91 -31.15
C TRP A 48 20.16 -5.68 -31.22
N GLN A 49 19.55 -5.80 -32.39
CA GLN A 49 18.26 -6.44 -32.65
C GLN A 49 17.14 -5.81 -31.79
N ASN A 50 16.16 -6.61 -31.33
CA ASN A 50 15.13 -6.12 -30.44
C ASN A 50 15.65 -6.08 -28.98
N VAL A 51 15.03 -5.20 -28.18
CA VAL A 51 15.40 -4.99 -26.77
C VAL A 51 15.21 -6.29 -25.98
N ASP A 52 16.24 -6.71 -25.24
CA ASP A 52 16.22 -7.97 -24.48
C ASP A 52 15.26 -7.92 -23.30
N LEU A 53 15.25 -6.80 -22.57
CA LEU A 53 14.41 -6.58 -21.40
C LEU A 53 13.87 -5.15 -21.38
N TYR A 54 12.57 -5.01 -21.28
CA TYR A 54 11.88 -3.75 -21.18
C TYR A 54 11.07 -3.67 -19.90
N VAL A 55 11.37 -2.70 -19.02
CA VAL A 55 10.75 -2.56 -17.70
C VAL A 55 10.02 -1.22 -17.63
N GLY A 56 8.76 -1.25 -17.22
CA GLY A 56 7.94 -0.05 -17.08
C GLY A 56 6.69 -0.28 -16.26
N GLY A 57 6.04 0.81 -15.84
CA GLY A 57 4.80 0.72 -15.07
C GLY A 57 3.61 0.24 -15.90
N THR A 58 2.64 -0.38 -15.24
CA THR A 58 1.41 -0.87 -15.87
C THR A 58 0.57 0.24 -16.50
N GLU A 59 0.71 1.49 -16.04
CA GLU A 59 0.04 2.67 -16.59
C GLU A 59 0.45 2.98 -18.05
N HIS A 60 1.58 2.44 -18.49
CA HIS A 60 2.07 2.61 -19.87
C HIS A 60 1.54 1.55 -20.84
N ALA A 61 0.80 0.54 -20.36
CA ALA A 61 0.36 -0.58 -21.19
C ALA A 61 -0.55 -0.18 -22.35
N VAL A 62 -1.49 0.73 -22.12
CA VAL A 62 -2.46 1.18 -23.13
C VAL A 62 -1.87 2.28 -24.04
N GLY A 63 -1.09 3.19 -23.50
CA GLY A 63 -0.50 4.29 -24.25
C GLY A 63 0.82 3.90 -24.93
N HIS A 64 1.92 4.09 -24.21
CA HIS A 64 3.27 3.93 -24.72
C HIS A 64 3.56 2.55 -25.36
N LEU A 65 3.23 1.46 -24.67
CA LEU A 65 3.59 0.12 -25.16
C LEU A 65 2.83 -0.25 -26.43
N MET A 66 1.56 0.15 -26.54
CA MET A 66 0.76 -0.08 -27.75
C MET A 66 1.32 0.73 -28.91
N TYR A 67 1.66 2.01 -28.72
CA TYR A 67 2.26 2.83 -29.77
C TYR A 67 3.66 2.35 -30.15
N ALA A 68 4.51 1.98 -29.19
CA ALA A 68 5.83 1.45 -29.47
C ALA A 68 5.76 0.19 -30.33
N ARG A 69 4.84 -0.72 -30.03
CA ARG A 69 4.62 -1.93 -30.82
C ARG A 69 4.06 -1.63 -32.20
N PHE A 70 3.11 -0.69 -32.31
CA PHE A 70 2.53 -0.27 -33.60
C PHE A 70 3.59 0.35 -34.51
N TRP A 71 4.39 1.30 -34.00
CA TRP A 71 5.50 1.91 -34.75
C TRP A 71 6.53 0.88 -35.18
N HIS A 72 6.90 -0.04 -34.31
CA HIS A 72 7.88 -1.07 -34.63
C HIS A 72 7.39 -1.99 -35.75
N LYS A 73 6.12 -2.42 -35.74
CA LYS A 73 5.52 -3.21 -36.80
C LYS A 73 5.47 -2.45 -38.13
N PHE A 74 5.14 -1.16 -38.09
CA PHE A 74 5.17 -0.31 -39.28
C PHE A 74 6.60 -0.19 -39.89
N LEU A 75 7.60 0.01 -39.03
CA LEU A 75 9.00 0.05 -39.46
C LEU A 75 9.49 -1.31 -39.99
N PHE A 76 8.95 -2.41 -39.44
CA PHE A 76 9.21 -3.76 -39.97
C PHE A 76 8.63 -3.92 -41.36
N ASP A 77 7.40 -3.49 -41.63
CA ASP A 77 6.75 -3.54 -42.94
C ASP A 77 7.50 -2.71 -43.99
N LEU A 78 8.14 -1.62 -43.57
CA LEU A 78 9.03 -0.82 -44.40
C LEU A 78 10.45 -1.40 -44.61
N GLY A 79 10.77 -2.50 -43.91
CA GLY A 79 12.09 -3.14 -43.97
C GLY A 79 13.19 -2.38 -43.23
N ILE A 80 12.84 -1.39 -42.39
CA ILE A 80 13.80 -0.60 -41.59
C ILE A 80 14.34 -1.42 -40.40
N VAL A 81 13.46 -2.14 -39.73
CA VAL A 81 13.86 -3.08 -38.64
C VAL A 81 13.70 -4.54 -39.09
N ASN A 82 14.45 -5.45 -38.50
CA ASN A 82 14.50 -6.86 -38.89
C ASN A 82 13.67 -7.82 -37.98
N THR A 83 13.01 -7.30 -36.94
CA THR A 83 12.19 -8.07 -36.00
C THR A 83 10.77 -7.55 -35.97
N GLN A 84 9.78 -8.44 -35.77
CA GLN A 84 8.36 -8.06 -35.71
C GLN A 84 7.94 -7.47 -34.37
N GLU A 85 8.64 -7.81 -33.30
CA GLU A 85 8.33 -7.30 -31.95
C GLU A 85 9.50 -6.49 -31.40
N PRO A 86 9.24 -5.35 -30.73
CA PRO A 86 10.28 -4.45 -30.25
C PRO A 86 11.05 -5.03 -29.04
N PHE A 87 10.38 -5.82 -28.20
CA PHE A 87 10.89 -6.30 -26.91
C PHE A 87 10.81 -7.81 -26.82
N ARG A 88 11.87 -8.46 -26.34
CA ARG A 88 11.91 -9.91 -26.09
C ARG A 88 11.19 -10.28 -24.78
N LYS A 89 11.40 -9.48 -23.73
CA LYS A 89 10.78 -9.65 -22.44
C LYS A 89 10.27 -8.32 -21.91
N LEU A 90 9.03 -8.29 -21.47
CA LEU A 90 8.39 -7.12 -20.88
C LEU A 90 8.05 -7.42 -19.42
N ILE A 91 8.45 -6.52 -18.52
CA ILE A 91 8.07 -6.52 -17.11
C ILE A 91 7.24 -5.28 -16.84
N ASN A 92 5.97 -5.47 -16.55
CA ASN A 92 5.08 -4.39 -16.11
C ASN A 92 5.11 -4.28 -14.59
N GLN A 93 5.65 -3.16 -14.09
CA GLN A 93 5.69 -2.89 -12.66
C GLN A 93 4.31 -2.49 -12.16
N GLY A 94 3.90 -3.09 -11.04
CA GLY A 94 2.73 -2.64 -10.28
C GLY A 94 2.98 -1.27 -9.66
N MET A 95 1.91 -0.47 -9.53
CA MET A 95 2.00 0.85 -8.90
C MET A 95 2.15 0.74 -7.38
N ILE A 96 2.98 1.59 -6.80
CA ILE A 96 2.93 1.85 -5.36
C ILE A 96 1.76 2.81 -5.12
N GLN A 97 0.83 2.38 -4.27
CA GLN A 97 -0.41 3.09 -3.98
C GLN A 97 -0.32 3.77 -2.62
N GLY A 98 -1.03 4.90 -2.48
CA GLY A 98 -1.16 5.59 -1.22
C GLY A 98 -2.42 5.16 -0.47
N ARG A 99 -2.38 5.26 0.84
CA ARG A 99 -3.56 5.21 1.67
C ARG A 99 -4.21 6.59 1.65
N SER A 100 -5.41 6.70 1.12
CA SER A 100 -6.23 7.90 1.22
C SER A 100 -7.12 7.82 2.45
N ASN A 101 -7.17 8.89 3.22
CA ASN A 101 -8.12 9.03 4.31
C ASN A 101 -9.26 9.95 3.91
N PHE A 102 -10.45 9.71 4.47
CA PHE A 102 -11.65 10.43 4.12
C PHE A 102 -12.41 10.89 5.35
N VAL A 103 -12.90 12.11 5.23
CA VAL A 103 -13.91 12.68 6.12
C VAL A 103 -15.25 12.80 5.37
N PHE A 104 -16.36 12.88 6.09
CA PHE A 104 -17.68 12.89 5.53
C PHE A 104 -18.34 14.23 5.81
N ARG A 105 -18.51 15.04 4.75
CA ARG A 105 -19.18 16.33 4.83
C ARG A 105 -20.67 16.12 4.71
N ALA A 106 -21.44 16.66 5.66
CA ALA A 106 -22.88 16.64 5.66
C ALA A 106 -23.46 17.41 4.46
N LYS A 107 -24.51 16.85 3.84
CA LYS A 107 -25.36 17.50 2.87
C LYS A 107 -26.65 17.95 3.52
N GLU A 108 -27.51 18.65 2.76
CA GLU A 108 -28.78 19.20 3.29
C GLU A 108 -29.69 18.14 3.93
N ASN A 109 -29.88 16.99 3.30
CA ASN A 109 -30.71 15.91 3.81
C ASN A 109 -30.16 15.26 5.12
N PHE A 110 -28.89 15.45 5.45
CA PHE A 110 -28.34 15.03 6.75
C PHE A 110 -29.03 15.73 7.92
N PHE A 111 -29.31 17.01 7.80
CA PHE A 111 -29.85 17.81 8.89
C PHE A 111 -31.30 17.41 9.27
N GLU A 112 -32.10 17.04 8.29
CA GLU A 112 -33.40 16.45 8.53
C GLU A 112 -33.32 15.11 9.28
N GLU A 113 -32.47 14.21 8.82
CA GLU A 113 -32.28 12.93 9.49
C GLU A 113 -31.64 13.09 10.88
N TYR A 114 -30.70 14.02 11.04
CA TYR A 114 -30.10 14.34 12.33
C TYR A 114 -31.15 14.85 13.32
N LEU A 115 -31.98 15.81 12.89
CA LEU A 115 -33.09 16.33 13.72
C LEU A 115 -33.99 15.18 14.16
N LYS A 116 -34.39 14.32 13.24
CA LYS A 116 -35.23 13.16 13.55
C LYS A 116 -34.59 12.27 14.61
N ILE A 117 -33.41 11.73 14.34
CA ILE A 117 -32.76 10.69 15.15
C ILE A 117 -32.34 11.24 16.51
N ASN A 118 -31.69 12.43 16.53
CA ASN A 118 -31.04 12.95 17.73
C ASN A 118 -31.88 13.88 18.56
N VAL A 119 -32.96 14.41 18.00
CA VAL A 119 -33.84 15.34 18.71
C VAL A 119 -35.27 14.81 18.80
N LEU A 120 -35.96 14.56 17.68
CA LEU A 120 -37.35 14.19 17.68
C LEU A 120 -37.60 12.81 18.29
N ASP A 121 -36.93 11.77 17.81
CA ASP A 121 -37.09 10.41 18.34
C ASP A 121 -36.64 10.30 19.81
N LYS A 122 -35.64 11.10 20.23
CA LYS A 122 -35.06 11.04 21.57
C LYS A 122 -35.84 11.85 22.61
N TYR A 123 -36.36 13.00 22.27
CA TYR A 123 -36.99 13.94 23.22
C TYR A 123 -38.50 14.11 23.04
N PHE A 124 -39.06 13.64 21.91
CA PHE A 124 -40.48 13.82 21.53
C PHE A 124 -41.14 12.52 21.05
N ALA A 125 -40.59 11.34 21.39
CA ALA A 125 -41.10 10.03 20.96
C ALA A 125 -42.60 9.86 21.23
N ASP A 126 -43.10 10.33 22.38
CA ASP A 126 -44.49 10.19 22.80
C ASP A 126 -45.41 11.34 22.26
N SER A 127 -44.84 12.32 21.58
CA SER A 127 -45.56 13.51 21.10
C SER A 127 -46.25 13.33 19.75
N GLY A 128 -46.15 12.12 19.17
CA GLY A 128 -46.78 11.80 17.89
C GLY A 128 -46.25 12.61 16.73
N VAL A 129 -44.90 12.83 16.69
CA VAL A 129 -44.24 13.50 15.58
C VAL A 129 -44.23 12.57 14.35
N TYR A 130 -44.51 13.14 13.20
CA TYR A 130 -44.51 12.41 11.93
C TYR A 130 -43.94 13.28 10.80
N ARG A 131 -43.38 12.61 9.77
CA ARG A 131 -42.93 13.29 8.56
C ARG A 131 -44.14 13.62 7.68
N LEU A 132 -44.20 14.84 7.17
CA LEU A 132 -45.20 15.24 6.20
C LEU A 132 -44.92 14.61 4.84
N THR A 133 -45.95 14.13 4.17
CA THR A 133 -45.87 13.58 2.81
C THR A 133 -46.50 14.57 1.83
N GLU A 134 -46.10 14.53 0.56
CA GLU A 134 -46.62 15.41 -0.49
C GLU A 134 -48.14 15.34 -0.67
N ASP A 135 -48.78 14.26 -0.24
CA ASP A 135 -50.24 14.04 -0.36
C ASP A 135 -51.07 14.76 0.72
N GLU A 136 -50.47 15.29 1.79
CA GLU A 136 -51.19 15.91 2.91
C GLU A 136 -51.35 17.43 2.74
N TYR A 137 -50.65 18.04 1.81
CA TYR A 137 -50.69 19.48 1.54
C TYR A 137 -50.58 19.75 0.05
N ASP A 138 -51.09 20.90 -0.42
CA ASP A 138 -51.04 21.35 -1.81
C ASP A 138 -49.65 21.18 -2.41
N GLU A 139 -49.50 20.88 -3.73
CA GLU A 139 -48.22 20.56 -4.43
C GLU A 139 -47.07 21.56 -4.19
N GLU A 140 -47.39 22.74 -3.64
CA GLU A 140 -46.41 23.80 -3.33
C GLU A 140 -45.91 23.78 -1.87
N PHE A 141 -46.47 22.91 -0.98
CA PHE A 141 -46.14 22.91 0.44
C PHE A 141 -45.65 21.56 0.94
N CYS A 142 -44.41 21.52 1.35
CA CYS A 142 -43.79 20.40 2.05
C CYS A 142 -42.94 20.95 3.19
N ALA A 143 -43.44 20.82 4.43
CA ALA A 143 -42.58 20.97 5.61
C ALA A 143 -42.12 19.59 6.05
N ASP A 144 -41.01 19.52 6.77
CA ASP A 144 -40.37 18.24 7.09
C ASP A 144 -41.15 17.45 8.15
N TRP A 145 -41.57 18.10 9.23
CA TRP A 145 -42.13 17.43 10.41
C TRP A 145 -43.34 18.15 10.99
N ALA A 146 -44.30 17.38 11.51
CA ALA A 146 -45.45 17.88 12.22
C ALA A 146 -45.78 17.08 13.48
N PHE A 147 -46.55 17.66 14.38
CA PHE A 147 -47.03 17.01 15.61
C PHE A 147 -48.52 16.70 15.49
N LYS A 148 -48.94 15.48 15.90
CA LYS A 148 -50.37 15.11 15.93
C LYS A 148 -51.15 15.87 16.96
N SER A 149 -50.51 16.31 18.04
CA SER A 149 -51.14 16.89 19.22
C SER A 149 -51.25 18.42 19.20
N ASN A 150 -50.59 19.09 18.24
CA ASN A 150 -50.61 20.55 18.10
C ASN A 150 -50.48 20.98 16.63
N ASP A 151 -50.57 22.27 16.40
CA ASP A 151 -50.54 22.90 15.08
C ASP A 151 -49.14 23.30 14.60
N LEU A 152 -48.09 22.94 15.34
CA LEU A 152 -46.72 23.28 15.01
C LEU A 152 -46.15 22.37 13.91
N VAL A 153 -45.54 23.01 12.94
CA VAL A 153 -44.79 22.38 11.84
C VAL A 153 -43.35 22.83 11.89
N ILE A 154 -42.44 21.94 11.61
CA ILE A 154 -40.99 22.20 11.60
C ILE A 154 -40.48 22.03 10.18
N GLU A 155 -39.69 22.98 9.73
CA GLU A 155 -38.92 22.92 8.49
C GLU A 155 -37.43 23.06 8.82
N VAL A 156 -36.61 22.19 8.21
CA VAL A 156 -35.15 22.24 8.28
C VAL A 156 -34.60 22.76 6.95
N VAL A 157 -33.96 23.92 6.96
CA VAL A 157 -33.55 24.59 5.73
C VAL A 157 -32.30 25.47 5.98
N SER A 158 -31.46 25.64 4.97
CA SER A 158 -30.39 26.65 5.07
C SER A 158 -30.98 28.05 5.04
N TRP A 159 -30.49 28.93 5.91
CA TRP A 159 -30.86 30.35 5.91
C TRP A 159 -30.62 31.05 4.57
N LYS A 160 -29.72 30.52 3.74
CA LYS A 160 -29.40 31.05 2.39
C LYS A 160 -30.56 30.91 1.40
N LEU A 161 -31.56 30.10 1.72
CA LEU A 161 -32.74 29.84 0.89
C LEU A 161 -33.95 30.70 1.29
N GLU A 162 -33.78 32.02 1.41
CA GLU A 162 -34.82 32.97 1.86
C GLU A 162 -36.12 32.84 1.05
N ASP A 163 -36.03 32.70 -0.28
CA ASP A 163 -37.20 32.50 -1.15
C ASP A 163 -37.98 31.21 -0.80
N LYS A 164 -37.26 30.13 -0.41
CA LYS A 164 -37.89 28.89 0.04
C LYS A 164 -38.62 29.12 1.38
N ILE A 165 -37.96 29.77 2.33
CA ILE A 165 -38.49 30.09 3.65
C ILE A 165 -39.79 30.93 3.54
N GLU A 166 -39.81 31.99 2.73
CA GLU A 166 -40.97 32.84 2.56
C GLU A 166 -42.13 32.09 1.87
N ARG A 167 -41.88 31.21 0.91
CA ARG A 167 -42.92 30.38 0.28
C ARG A 167 -43.55 29.39 1.28
N ILE A 168 -42.72 28.65 2.05
CA ILE A 168 -43.17 27.70 3.07
C ILE A 168 -43.99 28.45 4.13
N LYS A 169 -43.50 29.58 4.63
CA LYS A 169 -44.16 30.44 5.58
C LYS A 169 -45.56 30.83 5.08
N GLY A 170 -45.65 31.29 3.84
CA GLY A 170 -46.95 31.67 3.23
C GLY A 170 -47.95 30.52 3.20
N ALA A 171 -47.52 29.32 2.81
CA ALA A 171 -48.35 28.12 2.73
C ALA A 171 -48.79 27.62 4.11
N VAL A 172 -47.84 27.51 5.08
CA VAL A 172 -48.15 27.04 6.44
C VAL A 172 -49.15 27.96 7.16
N LEU A 173 -48.91 29.27 7.14
CA LEU A 173 -49.82 30.24 7.77
C LEU A 173 -51.20 30.27 7.12
N LYS A 174 -51.28 30.12 5.80
CA LYS A 174 -52.56 29.99 5.07
C LYS A 174 -53.34 28.73 5.49
N ALA A 175 -52.66 27.64 5.82
CA ALA A 175 -53.24 26.42 6.34
C ALA A 175 -53.63 26.50 7.82
N GLY A 176 -53.48 27.65 8.47
CA GLY A 176 -53.80 27.86 9.90
C GLY A 176 -52.84 27.13 10.84
N LYS A 177 -51.62 26.81 10.39
CA LYS A 177 -50.60 26.13 11.17
C LYS A 177 -49.53 27.12 11.62
N ARG A 178 -48.77 26.76 12.65
CA ARG A 178 -47.58 27.49 13.14
C ARG A 178 -46.34 26.88 12.53
N LEU A 179 -45.34 27.71 12.19
CA LEU A 179 -44.11 27.28 11.57
C LEU A 179 -42.90 27.62 12.44
N LEU A 180 -42.10 26.61 12.73
CA LEU A 180 -40.78 26.75 13.29
C LEU A 180 -39.74 26.43 12.21
N ILE A 181 -38.88 27.37 11.90
CA ILE A 181 -37.69 27.14 11.07
C ILE A 181 -36.51 26.80 11.99
N ILE A 182 -35.86 25.70 11.68
CA ILE A 182 -34.58 25.31 12.24
C ILE A 182 -33.54 25.30 11.11
N THR A 183 -32.54 26.16 11.20
CA THR A 183 -31.60 26.26 10.11
C THR A 183 -30.51 25.18 10.19
N ASN A 184 -29.95 24.81 9.03
CA ASN A 184 -28.82 23.88 8.95
C ASN A 184 -27.61 24.41 9.74
N GLU A 185 -27.45 25.73 9.76
CA GLU A 185 -26.41 26.45 10.47
C GLU A 185 -26.61 26.37 11.99
N GLU A 186 -27.85 26.53 12.46
CA GLU A 186 -28.20 26.38 13.86
C GLU A 186 -28.00 24.94 14.35
N LEU A 187 -28.39 23.94 13.54
CA LEU A 187 -28.10 22.54 13.83
C LEU A 187 -26.59 22.28 13.84
N THR A 188 -25.84 22.88 12.93
CA THR A 188 -24.37 22.76 12.89
C THR A 188 -23.73 23.28 14.16
N MET A 189 -24.11 24.48 14.62
CA MET A 189 -23.56 25.06 15.87
C MET A 189 -23.93 24.24 17.10
N SER A 190 -25.11 23.64 17.11
CA SER A 190 -25.62 22.84 18.21
C SER A 190 -25.40 21.34 18.07
N ILE A 191 -24.57 20.91 17.11
CA ILE A 191 -24.49 19.52 16.65
C ILE A 191 -24.11 18.52 17.75
N ASN A 192 -23.27 18.93 18.67
CA ASN A 192 -22.87 18.12 19.84
C ASN A 192 -23.76 18.37 21.08
N HIS A 193 -24.80 19.21 20.95
CA HIS A 193 -25.71 19.62 22.04
C HIS A 193 -27.18 19.58 21.60
N PRO A 194 -27.73 18.43 21.20
CA PRO A 194 -29.09 18.33 20.62
C PRO A 194 -30.20 18.79 21.57
N LEU A 195 -29.92 18.83 22.89
CA LEU A 195 -30.88 19.32 23.88
C LEU A 195 -31.24 20.80 23.66
N VAL A 196 -30.33 21.61 23.15
CA VAL A 196 -30.58 23.05 22.84
C VAL A 196 -31.73 23.17 21.82
N ILE A 197 -31.69 22.36 20.77
CA ILE A 197 -32.72 22.31 19.75
C ILE A 197 -34.06 21.76 20.33
N ALA A 198 -33.95 20.72 21.18
CA ALA A 198 -35.15 20.18 21.83
C ALA A 198 -35.83 21.21 22.72
N GLU A 199 -35.11 22.04 23.45
CA GLU A 199 -35.68 23.14 24.26
C GLU A 199 -36.30 24.21 23.40
N LYS A 200 -35.71 24.58 22.25
CA LYS A 200 -36.33 25.51 21.30
C LYS A 200 -37.66 24.97 20.78
N ILE A 201 -37.72 23.69 20.41
CA ILE A 201 -38.98 23.04 19.97
C ILE A 201 -40.01 23.05 21.08
N ARG A 202 -39.66 22.75 22.34
CA ARG A 202 -40.60 22.83 23.49
C ARG A 202 -41.16 24.23 23.66
N THR A 203 -40.28 25.24 23.64
CA THR A 203 -40.69 26.64 23.74
C THR A 203 -41.65 27.02 22.60
N ALA A 204 -41.40 26.52 21.39
CA ALA A 204 -42.29 26.75 20.24
C ALA A 204 -43.65 26.02 20.42
N ILE A 205 -43.68 24.83 21.00
CA ILE A 205 -44.95 24.10 21.32
C ILE A 205 -45.77 24.88 22.33
N ASP A 206 -45.18 25.39 23.39
CA ASP A 206 -45.84 26.08 24.49
C ASP A 206 -46.19 27.55 24.15
N GLY A 207 -45.54 28.10 23.12
CA GLY A 207 -45.71 29.47 22.66
C GLY A 207 -46.96 29.69 21.82
N SER A 208 -47.27 30.95 21.52
CA SER A 208 -48.38 31.38 20.68
C SER A 208 -47.97 32.06 19.37
N GLU A 209 -46.70 32.10 19.08
CA GLU A 209 -46.16 32.72 17.85
C GLU A 209 -46.46 31.85 16.63
N ASN A 210 -46.97 32.47 15.58
CA ASN A 210 -47.33 31.77 14.35
C ASN A 210 -46.10 31.46 13.45
N PHE A 211 -45.04 32.25 13.59
CA PHE A 211 -43.82 32.07 12.82
C PHE A 211 -42.57 32.32 13.71
N ILE A 212 -41.72 31.31 13.83
CA ILE A 212 -40.52 31.35 14.63
C ILE A 212 -39.36 31.07 13.69
N PHE A 213 -38.51 32.06 13.48
CA PHE A 213 -37.29 31.97 12.68
C PHE A 213 -36.22 32.88 13.29
N ASP A 214 -35.14 32.27 13.68
CA ASP A 214 -33.99 32.99 14.20
C ASP A 214 -32.92 33.06 13.13
N LYS A 215 -32.69 34.24 12.57
CA LYS A 215 -31.64 34.51 11.55
C LYS A 215 -30.31 34.91 12.21
N SER A 216 -30.10 34.54 13.45
CA SER A 216 -28.87 34.88 14.16
C SER A 216 -27.68 34.11 13.57
N GLU A 217 -26.75 34.84 13.00
CA GLU A 217 -25.42 34.46 12.50
C GLU A 217 -25.39 33.80 11.10
N GLU A 218 -25.04 34.64 10.11
CA GLU A 218 -24.70 34.24 8.75
C GLU A 218 -23.30 33.57 8.73
N ILE A 219 -23.18 32.37 9.28
CA ILE A 219 -21.91 31.60 9.28
C ILE A 219 -21.90 30.65 8.08
N ASP A 220 -20.96 30.86 7.17
CA ASP A 220 -20.68 29.89 6.11
C ASP A 220 -19.85 28.75 6.68
N SER A 221 -20.49 27.87 7.43
CA SER A 221 -19.86 26.74 8.13
C SER A 221 -20.13 25.42 7.41
N GLN A 222 -19.15 24.53 7.42
CA GLN A 222 -19.29 23.18 6.90
C GLN A 222 -19.28 22.18 8.07
N LEU A 223 -20.21 21.24 8.05
CA LEU A 223 -20.28 20.19 9.04
C LEU A 223 -19.63 18.91 8.51
N TYR A 224 -18.74 18.33 9.30
CA TYR A 224 -18.15 17.03 9.06
C TYR A 224 -18.60 16.03 10.12
N VAL A 225 -18.88 14.81 9.70
CA VAL A 225 -19.39 13.74 10.57
C VAL A 225 -18.33 12.64 10.68
N THR A 226 -18.06 12.21 11.91
CA THR A 226 -17.13 11.11 12.16
C THR A 226 -17.59 9.82 11.48
N TYR A 227 -16.68 9.06 10.90
CA TYR A 227 -17.00 7.83 10.15
C TYR A 227 -17.82 6.84 10.97
N ASN A 228 -17.51 6.69 12.27
CA ASN A 228 -18.23 5.76 13.16
C ASN A 228 -19.73 6.02 13.26
N LEU A 229 -20.19 7.25 13.01
CA LEU A 229 -21.60 7.64 13.07
C LEU A 229 -22.29 7.61 11.70
N THR A 230 -21.55 7.55 10.59
CA THR A 230 -22.16 7.61 9.24
C THR A 230 -23.16 6.48 8.98
N GLY A 231 -22.96 5.32 9.59
CA GLY A 231 -23.86 4.17 9.48
C GLY A 231 -25.24 4.36 10.11
N ASN A 232 -25.44 5.43 10.89
CA ASN A 232 -26.74 5.77 11.50
C ASN A 232 -27.65 6.56 10.55
N TYR A 233 -27.14 6.98 9.39
CA TYR A 233 -27.81 7.85 8.43
C TYR A 233 -27.75 7.25 7.03
N SER A 234 -28.59 7.75 6.13
CA SER A 234 -28.53 7.39 4.72
C SER A 234 -27.20 7.77 4.09
N THR A 235 -26.69 6.94 3.18
CA THR A 235 -25.40 7.16 2.51
C THR A 235 -25.37 8.40 1.63
N ASP A 236 -26.51 8.84 1.12
CA ASP A 236 -26.68 10.05 0.33
C ASP A 236 -26.61 11.34 1.16
N CYS A 237 -26.67 11.23 2.49
CA CYS A 237 -26.46 12.35 3.41
C CYS A 237 -25.04 12.92 3.41
N PHE A 238 -24.09 12.26 2.75
CA PHE A 238 -22.68 12.63 2.86
C PHE A 238 -22.00 12.85 1.51
N SER A 239 -21.03 13.76 1.52
CA SER A 239 -19.99 13.85 0.51
C SER A 239 -18.68 13.34 1.11
N LYS A 240 -18.08 12.34 0.48
CA LYS A 240 -16.78 11.79 0.86
C LYS A 240 -15.66 12.71 0.38
N ILE A 241 -14.84 13.21 1.27
CA ILE A 241 -13.80 14.22 1.00
C ILE A 241 -12.44 13.67 1.44
N HIS A 242 -11.45 13.74 0.57
CA HIS A 242 -10.07 13.38 0.91
C HIS A 242 -9.52 14.33 1.97
N VAL A 243 -8.72 13.78 2.87
CA VAL A 243 -8.00 14.54 3.91
C VAL A 243 -6.53 14.17 3.91
N ASP A 244 -5.67 15.14 4.23
CA ASP A 244 -4.22 14.94 4.26
C ASP A 244 -3.85 13.82 5.23
N VAL A 245 -3.09 12.84 4.74
CA VAL A 245 -2.65 11.69 5.53
C VAL A 245 -1.79 12.08 6.72
N ASN A 246 -1.13 13.23 6.68
CA ASN A 246 -0.24 13.71 7.73
C ASN A 246 -0.99 14.22 8.98
N ILE A 247 -2.28 14.53 8.86
CA ILE A 247 -3.14 14.97 9.98
C ILE A 247 -4.12 13.88 10.43
N VAL A 248 -3.89 12.62 10.03
CA VAL A 248 -4.69 11.46 10.45
C VAL A 248 -3.78 10.44 11.14
N HIS A 249 -4.01 10.18 12.41
CA HIS A 249 -3.21 9.28 13.23
C HIS A 249 -4.05 8.11 13.75
N ASN A 250 -3.66 6.86 13.39
CA ASN A 250 -4.40 5.64 13.76
C ASN A 250 -5.90 5.71 13.42
N ASP A 251 -6.23 6.24 12.24
CA ASP A 251 -7.58 6.44 11.70
C ASP A 251 -8.38 7.58 12.35
N TYR A 252 -7.77 8.38 13.21
CA TYR A 252 -8.40 9.54 13.82
C TYR A 252 -7.80 10.84 13.29
N LEU A 253 -8.68 11.80 12.98
CA LEU A 253 -8.31 13.14 12.54
C LEU A 253 -7.76 13.94 13.73
N ASP A 254 -6.61 14.57 13.52
CA ASP A 254 -6.15 15.65 14.39
C ASP A 254 -6.95 16.91 14.04
N ILE A 255 -7.96 17.23 14.87
CA ILE A 255 -8.88 18.35 14.62
C ILE A 255 -8.15 19.68 14.70
N ASP A 256 -7.21 19.84 15.63
CA ASP A 256 -6.46 21.10 15.80
C ASP A 256 -5.59 21.37 14.57
N ALA A 257 -4.94 20.34 14.04
CA ALA A 257 -4.21 20.43 12.79
C ALA A 257 -5.14 20.66 11.58
N ALA A 258 -6.32 20.02 11.57
CA ALA A 258 -7.28 20.16 10.49
C ALA A 258 -7.82 21.60 10.37
N VAL A 259 -8.29 22.20 11.46
CA VAL A 259 -8.84 23.57 11.46
C VAL A 259 -7.80 24.65 11.09
N ALA A 260 -6.52 24.33 11.22
CA ALA A 260 -5.44 25.19 10.75
C ALA A 260 -5.27 25.19 9.21
N THR A 261 -5.93 24.29 8.51
CA THR A 261 -5.88 24.20 7.05
C THR A 261 -7.04 24.95 6.41
N ARG A 262 -6.82 25.47 5.20
CA ARG A 262 -7.88 26.13 4.41
C ARG A 262 -9.07 25.22 4.12
N GLN A 263 -8.86 23.91 4.06
CA GLN A 263 -9.91 22.93 3.76
C GLN A 263 -10.99 22.88 4.84
N PHE A 264 -10.62 23.11 6.09
CA PHE A 264 -11.51 23.04 7.25
C PHE A 264 -11.70 24.39 7.95
N GLU A 265 -11.48 25.47 7.24
CA GLU A 265 -11.76 26.83 7.72
C GLU A 265 -13.25 26.94 8.08
N ASN A 266 -13.55 27.37 9.30
CA ASN A 266 -14.91 27.45 9.87
C ASN A 266 -15.67 26.09 9.90
N ALA A 267 -14.96 24.95 9.94
CA ALA A 267 -15.56 23.63 10.01
C ALA A 267 -16.08 23.30 11.41
N TYR A 268 -17.20 22.62 11.47
CA TYR A 268 -17.73 21.95 12.66
C TYR A 268 -17.59 20.44 12.53
N PHE A 269 -17.39 19.76 13.64
CA PHE A 269 -17.15 18.33 13.69
C PHE A 269 -18.14 17.64 14.63
N LEU A 270 -18.97 16.74 14.09
CA LEU A 270 -19.76 15.83 14.90
C LEU A 270 -18.86 14.66 15.32
N LEU A 271 -18.61 14.57 16.62
CA LEU A 271 -17.74 13.58 17.23
C LEU A 271 -18.52 12.34 17.66
N ASP A 272 -17.82 11.24 17.86
CA ASP A 272 -18.39 10.04 18.50
C ASP A 272 -18.51 10.23 20.03
N ASP A 273 -19.07 9.23 20.71
CA ASP A 273 -19.28 9.24 22.17
C ASP A 273 -17.96 9.37 22.96
N ASN A 274 -16.83 9.01 22.36
CA ASN A 274 -15.49 9.13 22.94
C ASN A 274 -14.86 10.50 22.67
N LYS A 275 -15.60 11.43 22.03
CA LYS A 275 -15.11 12.74 21.57
C LYS A 275 -13.96 12.64 20.57
N GLN A 276 -13.98 11.61 19.73
CA GLN A 276 -13.00 11.37 18.68
C GLN A 276 -13.65 11.53 17.30
N PHE A 277 -12.82 11.88 16.31
CA PHE A 277 -13.24 11.98 14.92
C PHE A 277 -12.52 10.91 14.09
N SER A 278 -13.20 9.83 13.77
CA SER A 278 -12.66 8.74 12.94
C SER A 278 -12.80 9.06 11.45
N CYS A 279 -11.79 8.66 10.67
CA CYS A 279 -11.76 8.71 9.22
C CYS A 279 -11.97 7.31 8.63
N SER A 280 -12.59 7.22 7.45
CA SER A 280 -12.46 6.02 6.63
C SER A 280 -11.20 6.08 5.79
N TRP A 281 -10.82 4.95 5.19
CA TRP A 281 -9.65 4.89 4.32
C TRP A 281 -9.84 3.93 3.15
N GLU A 282 -9.12 4.21 2.06
CA GLU A 282 -9.02 3.34 0.89
C GLU A 282 -7.60 3.38 0.33
N VAL A 283 -7.23 2.32 -0.37
CA VAL A 283 -5.95 2.27 -1.10
C VAL A 283 -6.19 2.77 -2.52
N GLU A 284 -5.47 3.82 -2.91
CA GLU A 284 -5.64 4.46 -4.20
C GLU A 284 -4.29 4.83 -4.84
N LYS A 285 -4.32 5.13 -6.13
CA LYS A 285 -3.16 5.74 -6.80
C LYS A 285 -2.77 7.04 -6.10
N MET A 286 -1.49 7.20 -5.79
CA MET A 286 -0.97 8.44 -5.21
C MET A 286 -1.17 9.63 -6.14
N SER A 287 -1.73 10.71 -5.62
CA SER A 287 -1.81 11.99 -6.32
C SER A 287 -1.93 13.14 -5.33
N LYS A 288 -1.45 14.33 -5.72
CA LYS A 288 -1.53 15.54 -4.89
C LYS A 288 -2.98 15.91 -4.57
N SER A 289 -3.92 15.69 -5.48
CA SER A 289 -5.35 15.97 -5.27
C SER A 289 -6.03 15.04 -4.27
N LYS A 290 -5.40 13.90 -3.94
CA LYS A 290 -5.89 12.92 -2.97
C LYS A 290 -5.20 13.02 -1.62
N TYR A 291 -4.21 13.90 -1.50
CA TYR A 291 -3.44 14.12 -0.27
C TYR A 291 -2.84 12.84 0.33
N ASN A 292 -2.47 11.88 -0.53
CA ASN A 292 -1.97 10.56 -0.14
C ASN A 292 -0.56 10.28 -0.68
N VAL A 293 0.18 11.31 -1.05
CA VAL A 293 1.53 11.19 -1.60
C VAL A 293 2.53 11.03 -0.46
N VAL A 294 3.41 10.04 -0.59
CA VAL A 294 4.62 9.91 0.22
C VAL A 294 5.77 10.46 -0.59
N ASN A 295 6.46 11.47 -0.06
CA ASN A 295 7.60 12.09 -0.72
C ASN A 295 8.86 11.23 -0.50
N PRO A 296 9.54 10.77 -1.56
CA PRO A 296 10.80 10.04 -1.44
C PRO A 296 11.88 10.79 -0.67
N ASP A 297 11.98 12.12 -0.82
CA ASP A 297 12.99 12.92 -0.11
C ASP A 297 12.83 12.87 1.40
N ASP A 298 11.58 12.88 1.90
CA ASP A 298 11.29 12.77 3.32
C ASP A 298 11.68 11.38 3.86
N MET A 299 11.44 10.33 3.06
CA MET A 299 11.83 8.96 3.42
C MET A 299 13.35 8.80 3.43
N VAL A 300 14.04 9.36 2.44
CA VAL A 300 15.51 9.36 2.37
C VAL A 300 16.11 10.15 3.54
N ALA A 301 15.54 11.28 3.88
CA ALA A 301 16.00 12.08 5.04
C ALA A 301 15.81 11.34 6.37
N ALA A 302 14.71 10.59 6.54
CA ALA A 302 14.39 9.88 7.77
C ALA A 302 15.14 8.53 7.91
N TYR A 303 15.28 7.78 6.83
CA TYR A 303 15.74 6.37 6.85
C TYR A 303 17.03 6.12 6.05
N GLY A 304 17.41 7.03 5.17
CA GLY A 304 18.50 6.86 4.22
C GLY A 304 18.07 6.19 2.90
N ALA A 305 18.83 6.49 1.83
CA ALA A 305 18.51 6.03 0.47
C ALA A 305 18.50 4.50 0.34
N ASP A 306 19.45 3.81 0.96
CA ASP A 306 19.53 2.34 0.92
C ASP A 306 18.31 1.67 1.55
N CYS A 307 17.85 2.19 2.68
CA CYS A 307 16.66 1.68 3.35
C CYS A 307 15.42 1.87 2.48
N PHE A 308 15.24 3.05 1.89
CA PHE A 308 14.14 3.36 0.99
C PHE A 308 14.14 2.45 -0.26
N ARG A 309 15.28 2.35 -0.98
CA ARG A 309 15.44 1.49 -2.15
C ARG A 309 15.11 0.02 -1.86
N MET A 310 15.69 -0.50 -0.78
CA MET A 310 15.48 -1.89 -0.40
C MET A 310 14.03 -2.15 0.04
N TYR A 311 13.39 -1.19 0.69
CA TYR A 311 12.00 -1.32 1.10
C TYR A 311 11.05 -1.34 -0.10
N GLU A 312 11.26 -0.51 -1.12
CA GLU A 312 10.48 -0.56 -2.36
C GLU A 312 10.53 -1.94 -3.03
N MET A 313 11.70 -2.57 -3.05
CA MET A 313 11.85 -3.94 -3.56
C MET A 313 11.21 -4.98 -2.63
N PHE A 314 11.15 -4.72 -1.32
CA PHE A 314 10.60 -5.64 -0.32
C PHE A 314 9.09 -5.65 -0.23
N LEU A 315 8.40 -4.58 -0.61
CA LEU A 315 6.94 -4.42 -0.48
C LEU A 315 6.11 -5.58 -1.07
N GLY A 316 6.63 -6.28 -2.09
CA GLY A 316 5.97 -7.44 -2.70
C GLY A 316 6.45 -7.72 -4.12
N PRO A 317 5.79 -8.64 -4.86
CA PRO A 317 6.13 -8.93 -6.25
C PRO A 317 6.12 -7.69 -7.13
N ILE A 318 7.09 -7.57 -8.05
CA ILE A 318 7.29 -6.35 -8.84
C ILE A 318 6.11 -6.02 -9.77
N ASP A 319 5.37 -7.02 -10.21
CA ASP A 319 4.23 -6.91 -11.13
C ASP A 319 2.90 -6.59 -10.46
N GLN A 320 2.85 -6.53 -9.13
CA GLN A 320 1.63 -6.26 -8.37
C GLN A 320 1.60 -4.84 -7.82
N ALA A 321 0.42 -4.22 -7.84
CA ALA A 321 0.17 -2.97 -7.13
C ALA A 321 0.18 -3.21 -5.62
N LYS A 322 0.76 -2.28 -4.85
CA LYS A 322 1.01 -2.43 -3.41
C LYS A 322 0.73 -1.13 -2.68
N PRO A 323 0.06 -1.17 -1.52
CA PRO A 323 -0.03 -0.01 -0.66
C PRO A 323 1.33 0.28 -0.01
N TRP A 324 1.70 1.56 0.03
CA TRP A 324 2.80 2.01 0.86
C TRP A 324 2.42 1.93 2.34
N ASP A 325 3.29 1.33 3.15
CA ASP A 325 3.17 1.32 4.61
C ASP A 325 4.46 1.86 5.24
N THR A 326 4.41 3.07 5.76
CA THR A 326 5.57 3.71 6.39
C THR A 326 6.09 2.92 7.59
N LYS A 327 5.25 2.15 8.29
CA LYS A 327 5.69 1.31 9.42
C LYS A 327 6.54 0.11 8.97
N GLY A 328 6.30 -0.38 7.75
CA GLY A 328 7.03 -1.53 7.20
C GLY A 328 8.51 -1.25 6.94
N ILE A 329 8.88 0.01 6.66
CA ILE A 329 10.26 0.42 6.40
C ILE A 329 11.19 0.21 7.61
N ASP A 330 10.65 0.26 8.83
CA ASP A 330 11.41 -0.01 10.06
C ASP A 330 12.03 -1.40 10.08
N GLY A 331 11.38 -2.38 9.45
CA GLY A 331 11.90 -3.74 9.31
C GLY A 331 13.21 -3.77 8.52
N VAL A 332 13.26 -3.02 7.43
CA VAL A 332 14.46 -2.89 6.58
C VAL A 332 15.55 -2.09 7.29
N ALA A 333 15.20 -0.99 7.96
CA ALA A 333 16.15 -0.22 8.75
C ALA A 333 16.83 -1.06 9.85
N LYS A 334 16.05 -1.91 10.53
CA LYS A 334 16.59 -2.86 11.52
C LYS A 334 17.48 -3.91 10.88
N PHE A 335 17.15 -4.37 9.67
CA PHE A 335 17.98 -5.30 8.92
C PHE A 335 19.35 -4.68 8.55
N LEU A 336 19.37 -3.49 7.96
CA LEU A 336 20.60 -2.80 7.60
C LEU A 336 21.51 -2.55 8.82
N ARG A 337 20.91 -2.18 9.96
CA ARG A 337 21.65 -2.06 11.23
C ARG A 337 22.24 -3.39 11.70
N ARG A 338 21.52 -4.51 11.50
CA ARG A 338 22.04 -5.85 11.83
C ARG A 338 23.18 -6.26 10.90
N LEU A 339 23.09 -5.91 9.62
CA LEU A 339 24.19 -6.11 8.66
C LEU A 339 25.43 -5.32 9.09
N TRP A 340 25.28 -4.04 9.43
CA TRP A 340 26.36 -3.20 9.96
C TRP A 340 27.04 -3.86 11.17
N ASN A 341 26.27 -4.36 12.12
CA ASN A 341 26.77 -4.97 13.35
C ASN A 341 27.47 -6.32 13.15
N LEU A 342 27.48 -6.90 11.93
CA LEU A 342 28.36 -8.04 11.61
C LEU A 342 29.82 -7.61 11.43
N PHE A 343 30.07 -6.35 11.17
CA PHE A 343 31.43 -5.82 10.91
C PHE A 343 32.02 -5.14 12.14
N PHE A 344 31.20 -4.61 13.03
CA PHE A 344 31.65 -3.81 14.17
C PHE A 344 31.25 -4.44 15.50
N ASP A 345 32.08 -4.20 16.51
CA ASP A 345 31.74 -4.51 17.91
C ASP A 345 30.84 -3.43 18.52
N GLU A 346 30.49 -3.59 19.80
CA GLU A 346 29.65 -2.65 20.56
C GLU A 346 30.29 -1.26 20.74
N ASN A 347 31.62 -1.17 20.58
CA ASN A 347 32.37 0.08 20.68
C ASN A 347 32.59 0.74 19.30
N GLY A 348 32.01 0.18 18.22
CA GLY A 348 32.16 0.67 16.85
C GLY A 348 33.55 0.37 16.25
N LYS A 349 34.28 -0.61 16.79
CA LYS A 349 35.57 -1.05 16.24
C LYS A 349 35.33 -2.25 15.32
N ILE A 350 36.01 -2.24 14.17
CA ILE A 350 35.99 -3.39 13.23
C ILE A 350 36.49 -4.63 13.93
N GLN A 351 35.71 -5.70 13.81
CA GLN A 351 36.01 -7.01 14.38
C GLN A 351 35.78 -8.08 13.32
N LEU A 352 36.80 -8.26 12.47
CA LEU A 352 36.77 -9.22 11.37
C LEU A 352 37.88 -10.24 11.53
N SER A 353 37.66 -11.45 11.03
CA SER A 353 38.61 -12.55 11.01
C SER A 353 38.88 -12.99 9.58
N ASP A 354 40.16 -13.10 9.22
CA ASP A 354 40.63 -13.61 7.92
C ASP A 354 41.01 -15.09 8.00
N THR A 355 40.38 -15.83 8.90
CA THR A 355 40.56 -17.28 9.00
C THR A 355 39.75 -18.01 7.92
N GLU A 356 40.08 -19.28 7.69
CA GLU A 356 39.29 -20.12 6.77
C GLU A 356 37.83 -20.22 7.28
N PRO A 357 36.82 -19.96 6.41
CA PRO A 357 35.42 -20.04 6.81
C PRO A 357 35.04 -21.44 7.29
N SER A 358 34.23 -21.51 8.33
CA SER A 358 33.64 -22.76 8.77
C SER A 358 32.64 -23.27 7.73
N ARG A 359 32.39 -24.59 7.75
CA ARG A 359 31.38 -25.19 6.87
C ARG A 359 29.97 -24.64 7.09
N GLU A 360 29.61 -24.31 8.35
CA GLU A 360 28.32 -23.71 8.65
C GLU A 360 28.18 -22.31 8.07
N GLU A 361 29.22 -21.47 8.17
CA GLU A 361 29.22 -20.14 7.55
C GLU A 361 29.10 -20.23 6.03
N LEU A 362 29.83 -21.13 5.38
CA LEU A 362 29.75 -21.35 3.95
C LEU A 362 28.40 -21.89 3.53
N LYS A 363 27.77 -22.79 4.29
CA LYS A 363 26.42 -23.30 4.04
C LYS A 363 25.42 -22.15 4.03
N ILE A 364 25.42 -21.31 5.04
CA ILE A 364 24.50 -20.15 5.17
C ILE A 364 24.69 -19.20 3.97
N LEU A 365 25.94 -18.86 3.65
CA LEU A 365 26.26 -17.97 2.54
C LEU A 365 25.80 -18.56 1.20
N HIS A 366 26.20 -19.81 0.90
CA HIS A 366 25.88 -20.42 -0.40
C HIS A 366 24.37 -20.69 -0.60
N GLN A 367 23.61 -20.93 0.47
CA GLN A 367 22.15 -20.94 0.42
C GLN A 367 21.60 -19.57 0.02
N CYS A 368 22.17 -18.49 0.56
CA CYS A 368 21.78 -17.13 0.20
C CYS A 368 22.16 -16.82 -1.26
N ILE A 369 23.39 -17.11 -1.70
CA ILE A 369 23.86 -16.89 -3.08
C ILE A 369 22.90 -17.61 -4.06
N LYS A 370 22.64 -18.89 -3.83
CA LYS A 370 21.73 -19.67 -4.69
C LYS A 370 20.35 -19.04 -4.76
N LYS A 371 19.76 -18.77 -3.59
CA LYS A 371 18.40 -18.21 -3.51
C LYS A 371 18.31 -16.86 -4.21
N VAL A 372 19.25 -15.95 -3.94
CA VAL A 372 19.24 -14.60 -4.55
C VAL A 372 19.46 -14.69 -6.06
N SER A 373 20.38 -15.52 -6.55
CA SER A 373 20.62 -15.70 -7.98
C SER A 373 19.37 -16.18 -8.72
N GLU A 374 18.68 -17.20 -8.18
CA GLU A 374 17.46 -17.72 -8.77
C GLU A 374 16.30 -16.69 -8.77
N GLU A 375 16.20 -15.90 -7.70
CA GLU A 375 15.09 -14.96 -7.56
C GLU A 375 15.33 -13.66 -8.36
N VAL A 376 16.56 -13.23 -8.56
CA VAL A 376 16.90 -12.11 -9.46
C VAL A 376 16.50 -12.46 -10.90
N GLU A 377 16.80 -13.66 -11.38
CA GLU A 377 16.38 -14.12 -12.71
C GLU A 377 14.85 -14.12 -12.89
N ARG A 378 14.12 -14.36 -11.80
CA ARG A 378 12.64 -14.34 -11.78
C ARG A 378 12.06 -12.96 -11.50
N PHE A 379 12.85 -11.93 -11.23
CA PHE A 379 12.40 -10.61 -10.78
C PHE A 379 11.64 -10.64 -9.45
N SER A 380 11.88 -11.63 -8.59
CA SER A 380 11.30 -11.76 -7.26
C SER A 380 12.16 -11.03 -6.20
N PHE A 381 12.36 -9.73 -6.35
CA PHE A 381 13.28 -8.95 -5.52
C PHE A 381 12.88 -8.93 -4.04
N ASN A 382 11.59 -8.99 -3.73
CA ASN A 382 11.10 -9.11 -2.36
C ASN A 382 11.60 -10.39 -1.67
N THR A 383 11.72 -11.48 -2.42
CA THR A 383 12.27 -12.74 -1.92
C THR A 383 13.79 -12.63 -1.72
N CYS A 384 14.51 -11.86 -2.57
CA CYS A 384 15.92 -11.57 -2.35
C CYS A 384 16.16 -10.85 -1.02
N VAL A 385 15.36 -9.81 -0.72
CA VAL A 385 15.48 -9.07 0.54
C VAL A 385 15.20 -9.99 1.74
N SER A 386 14.21 -10.85 1.64
CA SER A 386 13.94 -11.87 2.68
C SER A 386 15.11 -12.84 2.86
N ALA A 387 15.75 -13.27 1.76
CA ALA A 387 16.92 -14.14 1.81
C ALA A 387 18.11 -13.45 2.50
N PHE A 388 18.35 -12.17 2.24
CA PHE A 388 19.36 -11.39 2.98
C PHE A 388 19.07 -11.32 4.47
N MET A 389 17.80 -11.08 4.85
CA MET A 389 17.39 -11.02 6.25
C MET A 389 17.64 -12.35 6.97
N ILE A 390 17.33 -13.47 6.32
CA ILE A 390 17.60 -14.81 6.86
C ILE A 390 19.09 -15.03 7.00
N CYS A 391 19.88 -14.78 5.96
CA CYS A 391 21.32 -14.95 5.96
C CYS A 391 21.99 -14.15 7.08
N VAL A 392 21.68 -12.86 7.22
CA VAL A 392 22.25 -12.01 8.27
C VAL A 392 21.84 -12.49 9.67
N ASN A 393 20.60 -12.94 9.85
CA ASN A 393 20.17 -13.46 11.15
C ASN A 393 20.90 -14.75 11.52
N GLU A 394 21.08 -15.68 10.56
CA GLU A 394 21.83 -16.93 10.80
C GLU A 394 23.32 -16.68 11.04
N LEU A 395 23.97 -15.81 10.25
CA LEU A 395 25.37 -15.42 10.48
C LEU A 395 25.56 -14.76 11.84
N ARG A 396 24.60 -13.95 12.30
CA ARG A 396 24.63 -13.37 13.63
C ARG A 396 24.43 -14.41 14.73
N ARG A 397 23.56 -15.38 14.53
CA ARG A 397 23.32 -16.48 15.48
C ARG A 397 24.57 -17.28 15.78
N ILE A 398 25.42 -17.49 14.77
CA ILE A 398 26.71 -18.20 14.89
C ILE A 398 27.89 -17.26 15.16
N GLU A 399 27.61 -15.98 15.44
CA GLU A 399 28.61 -14.93 15.71
C GLU A 399 29.70 -14.82 14.62
N CYS A 400 29.30 -15.01 13.35
CA CYS A 400 30.20 -14.94 12.20
C CYS A 400 30.89 -13.58 12.11
N ARG A 401 32.22 -13.61 12.00
CA ARG A 401 33.12 -12.47 11.77
C ARG A 401 34.06 -12.72 10.60
N ASN A 402 33.76 -13.73 9.81
CA ASN A 402 34.65 -14.17 8.72
C ASN A 402 34.59 -13.20 7.55
N LEU A 403 35.72 -12.56 7.25
CA LEU A 403 35.83 -11.54 6.22
C LEU A 403 35.48 -12.05 4.80
N PRO A 404 36.02 -13.19 4.30
CA PRO A 404 35.59 -13.77 3.03
C PRO A 404 34.07 -13.95 2.88
N VAL A 405 33.41 -14.48 3.90
CA VAL A 405 31.96 -14.72 3.90
C VAL A 405 31.20 -13.41 3.83
N LEU A 406 31.56 -12.43 4.65
CA LEU A 406 30.91 -11.14 4.71
C LEU A 406 31.11 -10.31 3.43
N LYS A 407 32.28 -10.41 2.79
CA LYS A 407 32.55 -9.77 1.49
C LYS A 407 31.67 -10.30 0.38
N ASP A 408 31.44 -11.60 0.28
CA ASP A 408 30.54 -12.16 -0.71
C ASP A 408 29.07 -11.77 -0.43
N LEU A 409 28.68 -11.68 0.84
CA LEU A 409 27.38 -11.13 1.20
C LEU A 409 27.23 -9.66 0.76
N LEU A 410 28.24 -8.80 0.92
CA LEU A 410 28.18 -7.41 0.45
C LEU A 410 28.01 -7.31 -1.07
N LYS A 411 28.67 -8.18 -1.85
CA LYS A 411 28.47 -8.23 -3.31
C LYS A 411 27.01 -8.53 -3.68
N LEU A 412 26.33 -9.41 -2.95
CA LEU A 412 24.91 -9.73 -3.16
C LEU A 412 24.00 -8.57 -2.78
N VAL A 413 24.32 -7.86 -1.69
CA VAL A 413 23.50 -6.77 -1.15
C VAL A 413 23.69 -5.47 -1.94
N SER A 414 24.86 -5.25 -2.54
CA SER A 414 25.21 -3.98 -3.18
C SER A 414 24.22 -3.46 -4.23
N PRO A 415 23.55 -4.26 -5.08
CA PRO A 415 22.53 -3.74 -6.01
C PRO A 415 21.29 -3.19 -5.30
N PHE A 416 20.98 -3.68 -4.11
CA PHE A 416 19.80 -3.26 -3.32
C PHE A 416 20.11 -2.09 -2.39
N ALA A 417 21.28 -2.12 -1.74
CA ALA A 417 21.74 -1.13 -0.76
C ALA A 417 23.22 -0.76 -1.04
N PRO A 418 23.48 0.05 -2.09
CA PRO A 418 24.83 0.31 -2.58
C PRO A 418 25.70 1.08 -1.61
N HIS A 419 25.13 2.07 -0.87
CA HIS A 419 25.95 2.94 -0.02
C HIS A 419 26.50 2.20 1.21
N ILE A 420 25.65 1.46 1.92
CA ILE A 420 26.10 0.68 3.09
C ILE A 420 27.05 -0.46 2.65
N ALA A 421 26.80 -1.07 1.48
CA ALA A 421 27.66 -2.12 0.97
C ALA A 421 29.05 -1.57 0.62
N GLU A 422 29.12 -0.42 -0.03
CA GLU A 422 30.39 0.24 -0.37
C GLU A 422 31.15 0.69 0.88
N GLU A 423 30.46 1.32 1.84
CA GLU A 423 31.09 1.74 3.10
C GLU A 423 31.69 0.55 3.87
N LEU A 424 30.94 -0.54 4.01
CA LEU A 424 31.43 -1.75 4.69
C LEU A 424 32.57 -2.44 3.91
N TRP A 425 32.55 -2.33 2.59
CA TRP A 425 33.63 -2.84 1.70
C TRP A 425 34.89 -2.05 1.91
N GLU A 426 34.85 -0.73 1.88
CA GLU A 426 35.99 0.15 2.15
C GLU A 426 36.53 -0.05 3.56
N GLN A 427 35.68 -0.11 4.57
CA GLN A 427 36.06 -0.37 5.96
C GLN A 427 36.72 -1.76 6.15
N SER A 428 36.46 -2.69 5.24
CA SER A 428 37.10 -4.01 5.21
C SER A 428 38.53 -3.98 4.61
N GLY A 429 39.00 -2.80 4.20
CA GLY A 429 40.37 -2.60 3.66
C GLY A 429 40.49 -2.86 2.15
N GLU A 430 39.40 -2.91 1.42
CA GLU A 430 39.40 -3.17 -0.02
C GLU A 430 39.65 -1.88 -0.84
N ALA A 431 40.46 -2.02 -1.90
CA ALA A 431 40.94 -0.86 -2.69
C ALA A 431 40.02 -0.44 -3.83
N PHE A 432 39.10 -1.30 -4.27
CA PHE A 432 38.17 -1.06 -5.40
C PHE A 432 36.73 -1.18 -4.95
N SER A 433 35.81 -0.54 -5.68
CA SER A 433 34.41 -0.59 -5.38
C SER A 433 33.84 -2.02 -5.37
N VAL A 434 32.92 -2.30 -4.46
CA VAL A 434 32.16 -3.55 -4.38
C VAL A 434 31.42 -3.85 -5.68
N THR A 435 30.96 -2.80 -6.38
CA THR A 435 30.23 -2.92 -7.65
C THR A 435 31.11 -3.38 -8.83
N GLN A 436 32.42 -3.31 -8.69
CA GLN A 436 33.37 -3.79 -9.70
C GLN A 436 33.78 -5.25 -9.47
N GLN A 437 33.28 -5.86 -8.42
CA GLN A 437 33.63 -7.23 -8.07
C GLN A 437 32.77 -8.23 -8.84
N PRO A 438 33.31 -9.43 -9.17
CA PRO A 438 32.53 -10.47 -9.81
C PRO A 438 31.38 -10.92 -8.87
N TYR A 439 30.23 -11.17 -9.46
CA TYR A 439 29.09 -11.70 -8.74
C TYR A 439 29.40 -13.08 -8.14
N PRO A 440 29.09 -13.35 -6.87
CA PRO A 440 29.45 -14.62 -6.23
C PRO A 440 28.63 -15.79 -6.80
N VAL A 441 29.31 -16.91 -6.99
CA VAL A 441 28.71 -18.15 -7.52
C VAL A 441 28.59 -19.17 -6.40
N PHE A 442 27.43 -19.79 -6.26
CA PHE A 442 27.23 -20.82 -5.24
C PHE A 442 27.91 -22.15 -5.65
N ASP A 443 28.40 -22.90 -4.65
CA ASP A 443 28.95 -24.22 -4.82
C ASP A 443 28.04 -25.24 -4.13
N GLU A 444 27.49 -26.18 -4.88
CA GLU A 444 26.58 -27.20 -4.40
C GLU A 444 27.15 -28.09 -3.28
N LYS A 445 28.48 -28.21 -3.18
CA LYS A 445 29.10 -29.00 -2.11
C LYS A 445 28.75 -28.48 -0.71
N TYR A 446 28.56 -27.15 -0.56
CA TYR A 446 28.19 -26.52 0.71
C TYR A 446 26.69 -26.58 1.00
N LEU A 447 25.87 -26.88 -0.03
CA LEU A 447 24.41 -26.99 0.12
C LEU A 447 23.97 -28.38 0.60
N LYS A 448 24.83 -29.40 0.43
CA LYS A 448 24.56 -30.76 0.90
C LYS A 448 24.61 -30.81 2.42
N GLU A 449 23.56 -31.36 3.00
CA GLU A 449 23.55 -31.65 4.42
C GLU A 449 24.53 -32.77 4.74
N ASP A 450 25.40 -32.58 5.71
CA ASP A 450 26.28 -33.64 6.17
C ASP A 450 25.56 -34.70 6.95
N HIS A 451 24.50 -34.28 7.63
CA HIS A 451 23.66 -35.13 8.48
C HIS A 451 22.19 -34.88 8.20
N ILE A 452 21.43 -35.92 8.19
CA ILE A 452 19.97 -35.87 8.04
C ILE A 452 19.36 -36.40 9.34
N GLU A 453 18.43 -35.64 9.90
CA GLU A 453 17.68 -36.07 11.07
C GLU A 453 16.49 -36.93 10.62
N TYR A 454 16.55 -38.23 10.96
CA TYR A 454 15.49 -39.17 10.63
C TYR A 454 14.56 -39.37 11.84
N PRO A 455 13.27 -39.10 11.70
CA PRO A 455 12.29 -39.63 12.65
C PRO A 455 12.27 -41.16 12.55
N VAL A 456 12.60 -41.84 13.65
CA VAL A 456 12.52 -43.31 13.76
C VAL A 456 11.16 -43.66 14.31
N CYS A 457 10.41 -44.44 13.53
CA CYS A 457 9.06 -44.87 13.84
C CYS A 457 9.01 -46.39 14.11
N ILE A 458 8.10 -46.80 14.99
CA ILE A 458 7.72 -48.20 15.15
C ILE A 458 6.24 -48.35 14.72
N ASN A 459 5.98 -49.17 13.74
CA ASN A 459 4.64 -49.35 13.11
C ASN A 459 3.97 -48.00 12.78
N GLY A 460 4.75 -47.04 12.20
CA GLY A 460 4.28 -45.72 11.77
C GLY A 460 4.19 -44.66 12.88
N LYS A 461 4.45 -44.99 14.16
CA LYS A 461 4.44 -44.00 15.25
C LYS A 461 5.87 -43.59 15.59
N LYS A 462 6.19 -42.29 15.52
CA LYS A 462 7.49 -41.71 15.88
C LYS A 462 7.86 -42.04 17.35
N ARG A 463 9.09 -42.57 17.54
CA ARG A 463 9.59 -42.97 18.84
C ARG A 463 10.94 -42.35 19.19
N ALA A 464 11.76 -42.02 18.19
CA ALA A 464 13.06 -41.40 18.39
C ALA A 464 13.40 -40.48 17.20
N LEU A 465 14.47 -39.70 17.36
CA LEU A 465 15.15 -38.98 16.29
C LEU A 465 16.58 -39.53 16.18
N LEU A 466 17.04 -39.75 14.96
CA LEU A 466 18.37 -40.26 14.67
C LEU A 466 19.06 -39.36 13.66
N LEU A 467 20.16 -38.75 14.05
CA LEU A 467 21.00 -37.92 13.17
C LEU A 467 22.02 -38.83 12.50
N LEU A 468 21.93 -38.96 11.16
CA LEU A 468 22.83 -39.79 10.36
C LEU A 468 23.56 -38.96 9.32
N PRO A 469 24.83 -39.32 8.97
CA PRO A 469 25.47 -38.77 7.78
C PRO A 469 24.61 -38.93 6.55
N ALA A 470 24.55 -37.87 5.71
CA ALA A 470 23.65 -37.85 4.53
C ALA A 470 24.00 -38.90 3.48
N ASP A 471 25.29 -39.33 3.45
CA ASP A 471 25.88 -40.35 2.57
C ASP A 471 25.88 -41.75 3.17
N MET A 472 25.30 -41.93 4.37
CA MET A 472 25.25 -43.22 5.06
C MET A 472 24.44 -44.25 4.25
N ASP A 473 25.04 -45.46 4.13
CA ASP A 473 24.33 -46.59 3.52
C ASP A 473 23.08 -46.96 4.31
N LYS A 474 22.03 -47.37 3.55
CA LYS A 474 20.76 -47.80 4.12
C LYS A 474 20.91 -48.91 5.16
N THR A 475 21.80 -49.87 4.92
CA THR A 475 22.05 -50.99 5.83
C THR A 475 22.63 -50.54 7.17
N ASP A 476 23.50 -49.56 7.14
CA ASP A 476 24.07 -49.02 8.39
C ASP A 476 23.10 -48.09 9.10
N ALA A 477 22.28 -47.32 8.36
CA ALA A 477 21.20 -46.54 8.91
C ALA A 477 20.15 -47.43 9.62
N GLU A 478 19.81 -48.59 9.05
CA GLU A 478 18.95 -49.60 9.65
C GLU A 478 19.50 -50.12 10.97
N LYS A 479 20.80 -50.51 11.00
CA LYS A 479 21.48 -50.99 12.18
C LYS A 479 21.50 -49.96 13.31
N GLN A 480 21.85 -48.70 12.97
CA GLN A 480 21.89 -47.63 13.95
C GLN A 480 20.51 -47.30 14.50
N ALA A 481 19.47 -47.28 13.64
CA ALA A 481 18.09 -47.03 14.07
C ALA A 481 17.57 -48.05 15.06
N VAL A 482 17.87 -49.35 14.85
CA VAL A 482 17.45 -50.45 15.74
C VAL A 482 18.23 -50.44 17.03
N SER A 483 19.51 -50.02 17.04
CA SER A 483 20.37 -49.98 18.22
C SER A 483 20.15 -48.76 19.12
N LEU A 484 19.30 -47.81 18.76
CA LEU A 484 18.99 -46.66 19.60
C LEU A 484 18.38 -47.12 20.97
N PRO A 485 18.86 -46.60 22.08
CA PRO A 485 18.34 -46.97 23.42
C PRO A 485 16.83 -46.82 23.57
N GLU A 486 16.28 -45.71 23.01
CA GLU A 486 14.85 -45.43 22.98
C GLU A 486 14.06 -46.47 22.18
N ILE A 487 14.60 -46.90 21.04
CA ILE A 487 13.98 -47.91 20.19
C ILE A 487 14.08 -49.28 20.82
N THR A 488 15.24 -49.67 21.35
CA THR A 488 15.45 -50.95 22.03
C THR A 488 14.47 -51.13 23.21
N LYS A 489 14.24 -50.05 23.98
CA LYS A 489 13.25 -50.03 25.05
C LYS A 489 11.82 -50.26 24.57
N TRP A 490 11.47 -49.75 23.36
CA TRP A 490 10.14 -49.94 22.80
C TRP A 490 9.96 -51.31 22.12
N LEU A 491 11.04 -51.93 21.67
CA LEU A 491 11.02 -53.26 21.08
C LEU A 491 10.76 -54.34 22.16
N ASP A 492 11.24 -54.13 23.41
CA ASP A 492 11.03 -55.01 24.58
C ASP A 492 11.19 -56.51 24.26
N GLY A 493 12.25 -56.84 23.50
CA GLY A 493 12.51 -58.22 23.06
C GLY A 493 11.70 -58.70 21.82
N THR A 494 10.80 -57.89 21.29
CA THR A 494 10.01 -58.21 20.09
C THR A 494 10.90 -58.25 18.85
N PRO A 495 10.92 -59.33 18.07
CA PRO A 495 11.75 -59.40 16.88
C PRO A 495 11.32 -58.42 15.81
N VAL A 496 12.30 -57.70 15.23
CA VAL A 496 12.09 -56.81 14.09
C VAL A 496 11.85 -57.62 12.81
N LYS A 497 10.71 -57.43 12.16
CA LYS A 497 10.38 -58.10 10.91
C LYS A 497 11.05 -57.40 9.69
N LYS A 498 11.04 -56.07 9.70
CA LYS A 498 11.60 -55.30 8.62
C LYS A 498 11.89 -53.86 9.06
N VAL A 499 12.96 -53.28 8.52
CA VAL A 499 13.25 -51.82 8.65
C VAL A 499 13.09 -51.21 7.25
N ILE A 500 12.37 -50.09 7.16
CA ILE A 500 12.15 -49.35 5.93
C ILE A 500 12.80 -47.98 6.07
N VAL A 501 13.89 -47.76 5.36
CA VAL A 501 14.57 -46.46 5.29
C VAL A 501 14.08 -45.71 4.05
N VAL A 502 13.38 -44.60 4.27
CA VAL A 502 13.01 -43.65 3.22
C VAL A 502 13.99 -42.48 3.28
N SER A 503 14.94 -42.44 2.34
CA SER A 503 16.00 -41.43 2.28
C SER A 503 15.44 -40.03 2.42
N GLY A 504 16.02 -39.25 3.35
CA GLY A 504 15.64 -37.85 3.61
C GLY A 504 14.29 -37.65 4.30
N LYS A 505 13.57 -38.75 4.69
CA LYS A 505 12.22 -38.63 5.27
C LYS A 505 12.04 -39.30 6.62
N MET A 506 12.25 -40.60 6.69
CA MET A 506 11.99 -41.36 7.92
C MET A 506 12.59 -42.77 7.88
N ILE A 507 12.75 -43.36 9.06
CA ILE A 507 13.04 -44.79 9.24
C ILE A 507 11.86 -45.42 9.98
N ASN A 508 11.25 -46.47 9.41
CA ASN A 508 10.13 -47.17 10.04
C ASN A 508 10.47 -48.63 10.32
N ILE A 509 10.43 -48.98 11.57
CA ILE A 509 10.66 -50.34 12.07
C ILE A 509 9.31 -51.06 12.18
N VAL A 510 9.18 -52.19 11.55
CA VAL A 510 7.99 -53.04 11.58
C VAL A 510 8.26 -54.22 12.51
N ILE A 511 7.45 -54.39 13.50
CA ILE A 511 7.48 -55.50 14.49
C ILE A 511 6.25 -56.38 14.38
#